data_90910b1b5d80beb7e7e2ab3e1d8f410b
#
_entry.id   90910b1b5d80beb7e7e2ab3e1d8f410b
#
_cell.length_a   1.000
_cell.length_b   1.000
_cell.length_c   1.000
_cell.angle_alpha   90.00
_cell.angle_beta   90.00
_cell.angle_gamma   90.00
#
_symmetry.space_group_name_H-M   'P 1'
#
loop_
_entity.id
_entity.type
_entity.pdbx_description
1 polymer ?
#
loop_
_entity_poly.entity_id
_entity_poly.type
_entity_poly.pdbx_seq_one_letter_code
_entity_poly.pdbx_strand_id
1 'polypeptide(L)'
;MASALGASLAWSGSARASRTRWREARDLYPEGVASGDPDPTSVILWTRRPFQSGTRRILTVEVATDRAFSRVVAHAAAPVSAAADWTSRVLVGGLKPTTTYWYRFADADGNGSRIGRTITAPRPDDPRPVNFAWVSCQTVNEGALNGYRRMIFEDERAPPEEQLGFILHLGDFIYEVVQYPEEVKTRYDRTIYEVARIPDALKVSNFYIPTTVEGYRAVWRGYLQNPDLQDARARWPFVCMWDNHEFCWQGWQSILKAGPIEQPGQTVKVAANQAWFEYI
;
A
#
# COMPACT_ATOMS: atom_id res chain seq x y z
N MET A 1 18.82 -6.02 -5.72
CA MET A 1 18.84 -6.93 -4.56
C MET A 1 17.40 -7.09 -4.10
N ALA A 2 16.87 -8.31 -4.11
CA ALA A 2 15.48 -8.57 -3.77
C ALA A 2 15.18 -8.12 -2.33
N SER A 3 14.15 -7.30 -2.16
CA SER A 3 13.56 -7.07 -0.85
C SER A 3 13.15 -8.42 -0.28
N ALA A 4 13.76 -8.82 0.83
CA ALA A 4 13.44 -10.11 1.43
C ALA A 4 11.99 -10.08 1.88
N LEU A 5 11.12 -10.85 1.18
CA LEU A 5 9.85 -11.30 1.72
C LEU A 5 10.16 -12.03 3.03
N GLY A 6 9.88 -11.41 4.14
CA GLY A 6 9.95 -12.06 5.43
C GLY A 6 8.87 -13.13 5.50
N ALA A 7 9.19 -14.36 5.12
CA ALA A 7 8.31 -15.49 5.35
C ALA A 7 8.35 -15.81 6.86
N SER A 8 7.38 -15.35 7.61
CA SER A 8 7.19 -15.78 8.97
C SER A 8 6.08 -16.81 9.00
N LEU A 9 6.43 -18.03 9.37
CA LEU A 9 5.46 -19.09 9.61
C LEU A 9 4.57 -18.67 10.79
N ALA A 10 3.29 -18.45 10.53
CA ALA A 10 2.32 -18.26 11.57
C ALA A 10 2.11 -19.58 12.31
N TRP A 11 2.30 -19.58 13.61
CA TRP A 11 1.99 -20.75 14.44
C TRP A 11 0.48 -20.77 14.73
N SER A 12 -0.20 -21.83 14.29
CA SER A 12 -1.58 -22.12 14.65
C SER A 12 -1.65 -22.67 16.08
N GLY A 13 -1.41 -21.81 17.06
CA GLY A 13 -1.74 -22.08 18.46
C GLY A 13 -3.23 -21.82 18.70
N SER A 14 -3.80 -22.33 19.81
CA SER A 14 -5.14 -21.96 20.25
C SER A 14 -5.25 -20.43 20.33
N ALA A 15 -6.30 -19.86 19.71
CA ALA A 15 -6.53 -18.41 19.70
C ALA A 15 -6.51 -17.85 21.12
N ARG A 16 -5.73 -16.83 21.38
CA ARG A 16 -5.55 -16.20 22.69
C ARG A 16 -5.71 -14.70 22.57
N ALA A 17 -6.08 -14.05 23.66
CA ALA A 17 -6.07 -12.59 23.73
C ALA A 17 -4.65 -12.05 23.50
N SER A 18 -4.57 -10.91 22.81
CA SER A 18 -3.29 -10.25 22.56
C SER A 18 -2.55 -9.95 23.88
N ARG A 19 -1.25 -10.18 23.86
CA ARG A 19 -0.31 -9.74 24.90
C ARG A 19 0.61 -8.63 24.41
N THR A 20 0.49 -8.24 23.16
CA THR A 20 1.28 -7.17 22.57
C THR A 20 0.81 -5.83 23.13
N ARG A 21 1.73 -5.07 23.72
CA ARG A 21 1.46 -3.69 24.06
C ARG A 21 1.19 -2.93 22.76
N TRP A 22 0.02 -2.30 22.65
CA TRP A 22 -0.38 -1.57 21.47
C TRP A 22 -1.21 -0.33 21.83
N ARG A 23 -0.79 0.79 21.31
CA ARG A 23 -1.51 2.06 21.37
C ARG A 23 -1.42 2.70 20.00
N GLU A 24 -2.54 3.01 19.39
CA GLU A 24 -2.59 3.63 18.06
C GLU A 24 -1.82 4.96 18.05
N ALA A 25 -0.89 5.10 17.10
CA ALA A 25 -0.02 6.25 16.87
C ALA A 25 0.16 6.44 15.36
N ARG A 26 -0.91 6.91 14.68
CA ARG A 26 -0.98 7.00 13.20
C ARG A 26 0.09 7.89 12.61
N ASP A 27 0.49 8.93 13.33
CA ASP A 27 1.58 9.84 12.96
C ASP A 27 2.92 9.12 12.75
N LEU A 28 3.13 8.01 13.43
CA LEU A 28 4.31 7.15 13.27
C LEU A 28 4.18 6.14 12.12
N TYR A 29 3.00 5.96 11.56
CA TYR A 29 2.68 5.09 10.43
C TYR A 29 1.97 5.92 9.33
N PRO A 30 2.66 6.91 8.75
CA PRO A 30 2.00 7.98 7.97
C PRO A 30 1.31 7.49 6.70
N GLU A 31 1.71 6.36 6.14
CA GLU A 31 1.06 5.75 4.97
C GLU A 31 0.08 4.61 5.35
N GLY A 32 -0.18 4.43 6.65
CA GLY A 32 -1.16 3.50 7.16
C GLY A 32 -0.76 2.02 7.05
N VAL A 33 -1.73 1.18 6.75
CA VAL A 33 -1.57 -0.27 6.58
C VAL A 33 -2.29 -0.74 5.33
N ALA A 34 -1.83 -1.86 4.77
CA ALA A 34 -2.50 -2.51 3.65
C ALA A 34 -2.43 -4.03 3.77
N SER A 35 -3.31 -4.70 3.04
CA SER A 35 -3.19 -6.12 2.74
C SER A 35 -3.30 -6.35 1.23
N GLY A 36 -2.69 -7.43 0.74
CA GLY A 36 -2.67 -7.77 -0.68
C GLY A 36 -2.55 -9.26 -0.93
N ASP A 37 -2.73 -9.63 -2.19
CA ASP A 37 -2.57 -10.99 -2.70
C ASP A 37 -3.19 -12.06 -1.79
N PRO A 38 -4.51 -11.99 -1.52
CA PRO A 38 -5.17 -12.95 -0.65
C PRO A 38 -5.17 -14.33 -1.31
N ASP A 39 -4.65 -15.32 -0.58
CA ASP A 39 -4.74 -16.75 -0.88
C ASP A 39 -5.75 -17.39 0.07
N PRO A 40 -6.28 -18.61 -0.17
CA PRO A 40 -7.16 -19.28 0.77
C PRO A 40 -6.61 -19.42 2.18
N THR A 41 -5.30 -19.48 2.35
CA THR A 41 -4.67 -19.73 3.65
C THR A 41 -3.64 -18.70 4.07
N SER A 42 -3.46 -17.65 3.28
CA SER A 42 -2.46 -16.61 3.56
C SER A 42 -2.86 -15.25 3.00
N VAL A 43 -2.17 -14.22 3.46
CA VAL A 43 -2.30 -12.84 2.97
C VAL A 43 -0.99 -12.10 3.18
N ILE A 44 -0.64 -11.18 2.28
CA ILE A 44 0.44 -10.23 2.50
C ILE A 44 -0.11 -9.06 3.31
N LEU A 45 0.61 -8.68 4.37
CA LEU A 45 0.33 -7.49 5.16
C LEU A 45 1.47 -6.49 5.02
N TRP A 46 1.12 -5.22 4.88
CA TRP A 46 2.05 -4.15 4.62
C TRP A 46 1.89 -2.99 5.62
N THR A 47 3.00 -2.35 5.96
CA THR A 47 3.04 -1.05 6.62
C THR A 47 4.38 -0.36 6.36
N ARG A 48 4.45 0.94 6.66
CA ARG A 48 5.69 1.71 6.76
C ARG A 48 5.76 2.35 8.15
N ARG A 49 6.92 2.21 8.81
CA ARG A 49 7.21 2.80 10.13
C ARG A 49 8.59 3.43 10.11
N PRO A 50 8.72 4.72 9.72
CA PRO A 50 10.01 5.41 9.72
C PRO A 50 10.57 5.57 11.14
N PHE A 51 11.90 5.45 11.28
CA PHE A 51 12.63 5.72 12.49
C PHE A 51 13.74 6.75 12.22
N GLN A 52 13.95 7.64 13.18
CA GLN A 52 14.94 8.71 13.05
C GLN A 52 16.38 8.21 13.23
N SER A 53 16.59 7.05 13.85
CA SER A 53 17.92 6.50 14.14
C SER A 53 17.97 4.99 13.94
N GLY A 54 19.18 4.51 13.64
CA GLY A 54 19.45 3.10 13.35
C GLY A 54 19.12 2.76 11.90
N THR A 55 19.43 1.52 11.51
CA THR A 55 19.27 1.05 10.12
C THR A 55 18.21 -0.03 9.98
N ARG A 56 17.87 -0.70 11.09
CA ARG A 56 16.89 -1.80 11.13
C ARG A 56 16.11 -1.79 12.43
N ARG A 57 14.87 -2.22 12.35
CA ARG A 57 13.96 -2.51 13.48
C ARG A 57 13.10 -3.70 13.14
N ILE A 58 12.44 -4.24 14.15
CA ILE A 58 11.45 -5.32 14.00
C ILE A 58 10.17 -4.82 14.63
N LEU A 59 9.10 -4.79 13.83
CA LEU A 59 7.74 -4.63 14.31
C LEU A 59 7.14 -6.00 14.61
N THR A 60 6.14 -6.06 15.44
CA THR A 60 5.26 -7.22 15.59
C THR A 60 3.99 -6.96 14.80
N VAL A 61 3.55 -7.94 13.99
CA VAL A 61 2.21 -7.93 13.40
C VAL A 61 1.37 -9.01 14.08
N GLU A 62 0.15 -8.67 14.47
CA GLU A 62 -0.86 -9.58 14.99
C GLU A 62 -2.04 -9.65 14.02
N VAL A 63 -2.60 -10.86 13.88
CA VAL A 63 -3.83 -11.13 13.13
C VAL A 63 -4.83 -11.80 14.05
N ALA A 64 -6.06 -11.29 14.07
CA ALA A 64 -7.13 -11.74 14.95
C ALA A 64 -8.44 -11.95 14.17
N THR A 65 -9.32 -12.78 14.72
CA THR A 65 -10.68 -12.97 14.20
C THR A 65 -11.68 -11.93 14.69
N ASP A 66 -11.24 -10.97 15.50
CA ASP A 66 -12.06 -9.88 16.01
C ASP A 66 -11.23 -8.58 16.14
N ARG A 67 -11.90 -7.46 15.99
CA ARG A 67 -11.29 -6.12 16.03
C ARG A 67 -10.71 -5.75 17.41
N ALA A 68 -11.18 -6.38 18.47
CA ALA A 68 -10.69 -6.15 19.83
C ALA A 68 -9.41 -6.95 20.14
N PHE A 69 -8.98 -7.82 19.23
CA PHE A 69 -7.83 -8.71 19.39
C PHE A 69 -7.95 -9.62 20.64
N SER A 70 -9.18 -10.03 20.94
CA SER A 70 -9.44 -11.02 22.00
C SER A 70 -9.10 -12.44 21.53
N ARG A 71 -9.00 -12.67 20.21
CA ARG A 71 -8.73 -13.96 19.56
C ARG A 71 -7.68 -13.81 18.47
N VAL A 72 -6.43 -13.61 18.90
CA VAL A 72 -5.26 -13.59 18.01
C VAL A 72 -4.99 -15.00 17.49
N VAL A 73 -4.92 -15.16 16.18
CA VAL A 73 -4.73 -16.45 15.50
C VAL A 73 -3.35 -16.58 14.85
N ALA A 74 -2.72 -15.44 14.57
CA ALA A 74 -1.36 -15.41 14.04
C ALA A 74 -0.62 -14.18 14.54
N HIS A 75 0.70 -14.29 14.66
CA HIS A 75 1.61 -13.18 14.85
C HIS A 75 2.91 -13.44 14.10
N ALA A 76 3.59 -12.37 13.69
CA ALA A 76 4.83 -12.48 12.96
C ALA A 76 5.76 -11.30 13.26
N ALA A 77 7.05 -11.51 13.01
CA ALA A 77 8.02 -10.44 12.95
C ALA A 77 7.90 -9.71 11.61
N ALA A 78 7.85 -8.39 11.65
CA ALA A 78 7.78 -7.53 10.49
C ALA A 78 9.02 -6.63 10.45
N PRO A 79 10.13 -7.07 9.82
CA PRO A 79 11.35 -6.30 9.75
C PRO A 79 11.15 -5.07 8.88
N VAL A 80 11.69 -3.94 9.34
CA VAL A 80 11.76 -2.67 8.61
C VAL A 80 13.20 -2.18 8.56
N SER A 81 13.59 -1.52 7.49
CA SER A 81 14.95 -0.98 7.35
C SER A 81 14.96 0.33 6.58
N ALA A 82 15.95 1.18 6.89
CA ALA A 82 16.17 2.42 6.15
C ALA A 82 16.47 2.16 4.66
N ALA A 83 17.12 1.05 4.33
CA ALA A 83 17.42 0.66 2.95
C ALA A 83 16.16 0.41 2.10
N ALA A 84 15.06 -0.02 2.73
CA ALA A 84 13.74 -0.22 2.11
C ALA A 84 12.74 0.84 2.56
N ASP A 85 13.18 2.05 2.80
CA ASP A 85 12.36 3.19 3.28
C ASP A 85 11.43 2.84 4.45
N TRP A 86 11.87 1.95 5.35
CA TRP A 86 11.13 1.51 6.52
C TRP A 86 9.80 0.81 6.22
N THR A 87 9.63 0.29 5.02
CA THR A 87 8.49 -0.54 4.64
C THR A 87 8.68 -1.99 5.12
N SER A 88 7.58 -2.67 5.34
CA SER A 88 7.55 -4.10 5.63
C SER A 88 6.43 -4.76 4.84
N ARG A 89 6.73 -5.90 4.23
CA ARG A 89 5.79 -6.83 3.60
C ARG A 89 5.95 -8.18 4.27
N VAL A 90 4.89 -8.67 4.87
CA VAL A 90 4.92 -9.92 5.63
C VAL A 90 3.84 -10.87 5.10
N LEU A 91 4.24 -12.03 4.62
CA LEU A 91 3.31 -13.10 4.31
C LEU A 91 2.88 -13.78 5.63
N VAL A 92 1.60 -13.73 5.93
CA VAL A 92 1.00 -14.40 7.09
C VAL A 92 0.18 -15.58 6.59
N GLY A 93 0.57 -16.78 6.98
CA GLY A 93 -0.08 -18.03 6.60
C GLY A 93 -0.82 -18.70 7.76
N GLY A 94 -1.37 -19.90 7.51
CA GLY A 94 -2.12 -20.68 8.50
C GLY A 94 -3.52 -20.14 8.79
N LEU A 95 -4.03 -19.27 7.91
CA LEU A 95 -5.37 -18.70 7.98
C LEU A 95 -6.42 -19.66 7.40
N LYS A 96 -7.70 -19.41 7.69
CA LYS A 96 -8.82 -20.16 7.11
C LYS A 96 -9.31 -19.46 5.84
N PRO A 97 -9.77 -20.21 4.84
CA PRO A 97 -10.34 -19.63 3.63
C PRO A 97 -11.59 -18.78 3.92
N THR A 98 -11.84 -17.79 3.07
CA THR A 98 -13.05 -16.94 3.09
C THR A 98 -13.36 -16.38 4.48
N THR A 99 -12.33 -15.95 5.17
CA THR A 99 -12.44 -15.50 6.55
C THR A 99 -11.95 -14.07 6.67
N THR A 100 -12.75 -13.23 7.30
CA THR A 100 -12.36 -11.87 7.67
C THR A 100 -11.45 -11.89 8.87
N TYR A 101 -10.35 -11.15 8.79
CA TYR A 101 -9.40 -10.94 9.85
C TYR A 101 -9.15 -9.46 10.07
N TRP A 102 -8.71 -9.12 11.28
CA TRP A 102 -8.17 -7.80 11.63
C TRP A 102 -6.70 -7.95 11.94
N TYR A 103 -5.92 -6.96 11.53
CA TYR A 103 -4.47 -6.96 11.76
C TYR A 103 -3.97 -5.59 12.21
N ARG A 104 -2.85 -5.58 12.89
CA ARG A 104 -2.17 -4.36 13.35
C ARG A 104 -0.69 -4.62 13.53
N PHE A 105 0.08 -3.55 13.39
CA PHE A 105 1.51 -3.57 13.66
C PHE A 105 1.80 -2.81 14.95
N ALA A 106 2.87 -3.17 15.64
CA ALA A 106 3.40 -2.46 16.80
C ALA A 106 4.93 -2.46 16.79
N ASP A 107 5.53 -1.35 17.20
CA ASP A 107 6.96 -1.29 17.50
C ASP A 107 7.26 -1.78 18.94
N ALA A 108 8.55 -1.84 19.31
CA ALA A 108 8.98 -2.34 20.61
C ALA A 108 8.46 -1.50 21.78
N ASP A 109 8.15 -0.23 21.56
CA ASP A 109 7.62 0.69 22.57
C ASP A 109 6.09 0.59 22.70
N GLY A 110 5.46 -0.21 21.84
CA GLY A 110 4.02 -0.41 21.79
C GLY A 110 3.28 0.70 21.04
N ASN A 111 3.98 1.53 20.25
CA ASN A 111 3.30 2.41 19.31
C ASN A 111 2.80 1.59 18.14
N GLY A 112 1.51 1.69 17.87
CA GLY A 112 0.83 0.85 16.91
C GLY A 112 0.32 1.58 15.68
N SER A 113 0.24 0.84 14.58
CA SER A 113 -0.47 1.28 13.39
C SER A 113 -1.98 1.40 13.66
N ARG A 114 -2.72 1.96 12.71
CA ARG A 114 -4.16 1.73 12.64
C ARG A 114 -4.46 0.24 12.52
N ILE A 115 -5.68 -0.17 12.88
CA ILE A 115 -6.17 -1.54 12.65
C ILE A 115 -6.62 -1.65 11.19
N GLY A 116 -6.11 -2.64 10.48
CA GLY A 116 -6.58 -3.04 9.16
C GLY A 116 -7.52 -4.25 9.23
N ARG A 117 -8.33 -4.41 8.20
CA ARG A 117 -9.17 -5.57 7.94
C ARG A 117 -8.69 -6.24 6.65
N THR A 118 -8.76 -7.55 6.59
CA THR A 118 -8.46 -8.32 5.39
C THR A 118 -9.39 -9.51 5.28
N ILE A 119 -9.45 -10.11 4.09
CA ILE A 119 -10.24 -11.32 3.83
C ILE A 119 -9.36 -12.26 3.03
N THR A 120 -9.29 -13.53 3.44
CA THR A 120 -8.65 -14.58 2.66
C THR A 120 -9.53 -15.00 1.49
N ALA A 121 -8.90 -15.44 0.40
CA ALA A 121 -9.62 -15.94 -0.76
C ALA A 121 -10.45 -17.20 -0.46
N PRO A 122 -11.50 -17.49 -1.24
CA PRO A 122 -12.15 -18.79 -1.22
C PRO A 122 -11.21 -19.88 -1.75
N ARG A 123 -11.53 -21.15 -1.47
CA ARG A 123 -10.84 -22.26 -2.12
C ARG A 123 -11.19 -22.29 -3.61
N PRO A 124 -10.33 -22.87 -4.47
CA PRO A 124 -10.61 -22.95 -5.91
C PRO A 124 -11.88 -23.72 -6.28
N ASP A 125 -12.32 -24.62 -5.40
CA ASP A 125 -13.53 -25.44 -5.56
C ASP A 125 -14.77 -24.85 -4.86
N ASP A 126 -14.65 -23.68 -4.25
CA ASP A 126 -15.76 -23.00 -3.58
C ASP A 126 -16.66 -22.29 -4.60
N PRO A 127 -17.95 -22.65 -4.75
CA PRO A 127 -18.84 -22.11 -5.79
C PRO A 127 -19.45 -20.74 -5.43
N ARG A 128 -19.06 -20.15 -4.31
CA ARG A 128 -19.66 -18.87 -3.87
C ARG A 128 -19.33 -17.72 -4.84
N PRO A 129 -20.24 -16.74 -4.99
CA PRO A 129 -19.91 -15.51 -5.69
C PRO A 129 -18.75 -14.76 -5.03
N VAL A 130 -17.92 -14.12 -5.86
CA VAL A 130 -16.84 -13.26 -5.41
C VAL A 130 -17.12 -11.84 -5.88
N ASN A 131 -17.37 -10.95 -4.93
CA ASN A 131 -17.63 -9.55 -5.20
C ASN A 131 -16.32 -8.76 -5.11
N PHE A 132 -16.03 -7.99 -6.12
CA PHE A 132 -14.86 -7.11 -6.14
C PHE A 132 -15.14 -5.82 -6.91
N ALA A 133 -14.37 -4.79 -6.61
CA ALA A 133 -14.33 -3.60 -7.45
C ALA A 133 -12.97 -3.55 -8.17
N TRP A 134 -12.95 -2.95 -9.36
CA TRP A 134 -11.72 -2.65 -10.08
C TRP A 134 -11.58 -1.15 -10.25
N VAL A 135 -10.35 -0.69 -10.16
CA VAL A 135 -9.97 0.72 -10.27
C VAL A 135 -8.67 0.85 -11.05
N SER A 136 -8.44 2.01 -11.65
CA SER A 136 -7.19 2.37 -12.33
C SER A 136 -7.02 3.87 -12.39
N CYS A 137 -5.84 4.33 -12.79
CA CYS A 137 -5.61 5.72 -13.22
C CYS A 137 -6.02 6.74 -12.15
N GLN A 138 -5.53 6.59 -10.93
CA GLN A 138 -5.84 7.50 -9.83
C GLN A 138 -4.80 8.63 -9.73
N THR A 139 -5.24 9.88 -9.70
CA THR A 139 -4.35 11.02 -9.47
C THR A 139 -4.76 11.80 -8.23
N VAL A 140 -3.78 12.25 -7.44
CA VAL A 140 -3.99 13.11 -6.28
C VAL A 140 -3.46 14.52 -6.50
N ASN A 141 -2.80 14.77 -7.62
CA ASN A 141 -2.26 16.10 -7.95
C ASN A 141 -3.38 17.09 -8.31
N GLU A 142 -4.46 16.62 -8.96
CA GLU A 142 -5.61 17.44 -9.38
C GLU A 142 -6.89 17.13 -8.62
N GLY A 143 -6.84 16.44 -7.49
CA GLY A 143 -8.06 16.12 -6.76
C GLY A 143 -7.92 15.14 -5.62
N ALA A 144 -9.06 14.64 -5.16
CA ALA A 144 -9.15 13.69 -4.06
C ALA A 144 -9.65 12.33 -4.56
N LEU A 145 -9.25 11.26 -3.88
CA LEU A 145 -9.66 9.89 -4.19
C LEU A 145 -10.99 9.51 -3.52
N ASN A 146 -11.95 10.45 -3.49
CA ASN A 146 -13.23 10.30 -2.80
C ASN A 146 -14.13 9.16 -3.32
N GLY A 147 -13.81 8.59 -4.47
CA GLY A 147 -14.41 7.35 -4.97
C GLY A 147 -14.27 6.20 -3.97
N TYR A 148 -13.10 6.07 -3.31
CA TYR A 148 -12.89 5.07 -2.28
C TYR A 148 -13.79 5.27 -1.06
N ARG A 149 -14.00 6.51 -0.62
CA ARG A 149 -14.94 6.82 0.46
C ARG A 149 -16.37 6.42 0.08
N ARG A 150 -16.79 6.66 -1.17
CA ARG A 150 -18.10 6.22 -1.66
C ARG A 150 -18.21 4.69 -1.66
N MET A 151 -17.17 3.99 -2.13
CA MET A 151 -17.16 2.53 -2.10
C MET A 151 -17.30 1.98 -0.68
N ILE A 152 -16.57 2.55 0.30
CA ILE A 152 -16.67 2.15 1.71
C ILE A 152 -18.09 2.38 2.22
N PHE A 153 -18.67 3.54 1.93
CA PHE A 153 -20.04 3.89 2.36
C PHE A 153 -21.10 2.91 1.84
N GLU A 154 -20.98 2.48 0.58
CA GLU A 154 -21.91 1.49 0.00
C GLU A 154 -21.65 0.09 0.56
N ASP A 155 -20.40 -0.32 0.63
CA ASP A 155 -20.01 -1.64 1.13
C ASP A 155 -20.40 -1.87 2.61
N GLU A 156 -20.35 -0.83 3.44
CA GLU A 156 -20.78 -0.93 4.84
C GLU A 156 -22.31 -1.08 5.01
N ARG A 157 -23.07 -0.74 3.99
CA ARG A 157 -24.54 -0.85 3.96
C ARG A 157 -25.03 -2.09 3.23
N ALA A 158 -24.16 -2.68 2.43
CA ALA A 158 -24.47 -3.91 1.71
C ALA A 158 -24.64 -5.09 2.67
N PRO A 159 -25.53 -6.03 2.38
CA PRO A 159 -25.58 -7.31 3.09
C PRO A 159 -24.21 -8.01 3.05
N PRO A 160 -23.85 -8.79 4.08
CA PRO A 160 -22.52 -9.42 4.16
C PRO A 160 -22.10 -10.21 2.91
N GLU A 161 -23.06 -10.86 2.25
CA GLU A 161 -22.86 -11.65 1.03
C GLU A 161 -22.61 -10.81 -0.23
N GLU A 162 -22.94 -9.53 -0.20
CA GLU A 162 -22.74 -8.56 -1.29
C GLU A 162 -21.51 -7.67 -1.05
N GLN A 163 -20.91 -7.71 0.15
CA GLN A 163 -19.74 -6.91 0.46
C GLN A 163 -18.53 -7.31 -0.39
N LEU A 164 -17.69 -6.32 -0.69
CA LEU A 164 -16.48 -6.53 -1.50
C LEU A 164 -15.45 -7.39 -0.75
N GLY A 165 -14.92 -8.38 -1.44
CA GLY A 165 -13.82 -9.23 -0.97
C GLY A 165 -12.45 -8.58 -1.20
N PHE A 166 -12.25 -7.87 -2.31
CA PHE A 166 -10.97 -7.24 -2.66
C PHE A 166 -11.14 -6.11 -3.68
N ILE A 167 -10.08 -5.33 -3.86
CA ILE A 167 -9.96 -4.32 -4.91
C ILE A 167 -8.90 -4.80 -5.91
N LEU A 168 -9.28 -4.82 -7.20
CA LEU A 168 -8.35 -5.04 -8.29
C LEU A 168 -7.89 -3.68 -8.84
N HIS A 169 -6.61 -3.37 -8.68
CA HIS A 169 -6.02 -2.12 -9.18
C HIS A 169 -5.25 -2.40 -10.47
N LEU A 170 -5.75 -1.88 -11.59
CA LEU A 170 -5.28 -2.17 -12.94
C LEU A 170 -4.12 -1.27 -13.41
N GLY A 171 -3.37 -0.68 -12.48
CA GLY A 171 -2.23 0.17 -12.78
C GLY A 171 -2.54 1.66 -12.74
N ASP A 172 -1.50 2.48 -12.94
CA ASP A 172 -1.50 3.91 -12.65
C ASP A 172 -1.96 4.20 -11.21
N PHE A 173 -1.39 3.44 -10.29
CA PHE A 173 -1.61 3.65 -8.85
C PHE A 173 -1.00 4.97 -8.40
N ILE A 174 0.12 5.35 -9.00
CA ILE A 174 0.73 6.67 -8.90
C ILE A 174 0.82 7.31 -10.28
N TYR A 175 0.89 8.64 -10.30
CA TYR A 175 1.35 9.41 -11.45
C TYR A 175 2.66 10.07 -11.06
N GLU A 176 3.75 9.62 -11.66
CA GLU A 176 5.10 10.12 -11.39
C GLU A 176 5.34 11.52 -11.95
N VAL A 177 4.48 11.97 -12.85
CA VAL A 177 4.48 13.32 -13.44
C VAL A 177 3.78 14.31 -12.52
N VAL A 178 4.52 14.94 -11.63
CA VAL A 178 3.98 15.83 -10.60
C VAL A 178 4.08 17.28 -11.02
N GLN A 179 3.03 18.07 -10.80
CA GLN A 179 3.04 19.52 -10.91
C GLN A 179 3.11 20.15 -9.53
N TYR A 180 3.84 21.26 -9.41
CA TYR A 180 3.92 22.02 -8.16
C TYR A 180 2.97 23.21 -8.17
N PRO A 181 2.21 23.45 -7.08
CA PRO A 181 1.18 24.49 -7.01
C PRO A 181 1.71 25.92 -7.26
N GLU A 182 2.98 26.18 -6.98
CA GLU A 182 3.59 27.49 -7.24
C GLU A 182 3.81 27.78 -8.74
N GLU A 183 3.93 26.74 -9.56
CA GLU A 183 4.09 26.87 -11.02
C GLU A 183 2.76 26.67 -11.77
N VAL A 184 1.90 25.78 -11.29
CA VAL A 184 0.61 25.45 -11.89
C VAL A 184 -0.46 25.46 -10.80
N LYS A 185 -1.32 26.48 -10.83
CA LYS A 185 -2.37 26.61 -9.80
C LYS A 185 -3.59 25.72 -10.07
N THR A 186 -3.93 25.57 -11.35
CA THR A 186 -5.12 24.81 -11.76
C THR A 186 -4.83 24.03 -13.03
N ARG A 187 -5.48 22.87 -13.15
CA ARG A 187 -5.52 22.04 -14.36
C ARG A 187 -6.91 21.42 -14.46
N TYR A 188 -7.52 21.44 -15.65
CA TYR A 188 -8.89 20.96 -15.88
C TYR A 188 -9.89 21.56 -14.88
N ASP A 189 -9.80 22.86 -14.62
CA ASP A 189 -10.61 23.59 -13.62
C ASP A 189 -10.50 23.07 -12.18
N ARG A 190 -9.45 22.31 -11.86
CA ARG A 190 -9.16 21.80 -10.53
C ARG A 190 -7.89 22.40 -9.96
N THR A 191 -7.88 22.62 -8.67
CA THR A 191 -6.67 23.07 -7.95
C THR A 191 -5.60 21.99 -7.99
N ILE A 192 -4.36 22.38 -8.28
CA ILE A 192 -3.21 21.50 -8.12
C ILE A 192 -2.80 21.46 -6.64
N TYR A 193 -2.67 20.27 -6.11
CA TYR A 193 -2.18 20.01 -4.75
C TYR A 193 -0.76 19.48 -4.80
N GLU A 194 0.02 19.81 -3.79
CA GLU A 194 1.35 19.23 -3.65
C GLU A 194 1.24 17.75 -3.25
N VAL A 195 1.71 16.87 -4.11
CA VAL A 195 1.78 15.42 -3.85
C VAL A 195 3.06 15.10 -3.10
N ALA A 196 4.20 15.55 -3.66
CA ALA A 196 5.53 15.31 -3.10
C ALA A 196 6.53 16.28 -3.70
N ARG A 197 7.58 16.61 -2.94
CA ARG A 197 8.80 17.22 -3.49
C ARG A 197 9.73 16.09 -3.91
N ILE A 198 10.00 16.03 -5.21
CA ILE A 198 10.80 14.95 -5.80
C ILE A 198 12.27 15.36 -5.77
N PRO A 199 13.14 14.67 -5.01
CA PRO A 199 14.57 14.92 -5.05
C PRO A 199 15.15 14.62 -6.43
N ASP A 200 16.03 15.48 -6.93
CA ASP A 200 16.74 15.31 -8.21
C ASP A 200 15.79 15.06 -9.39
N ALA A 201 14.63 15.71 -9.39
CA ALA A 201 13.63 15.55 -10.43
C ALA A 201 14.11 16.02 -11.81
N LEU A 202 13.79 15.25 -12.83
CA LEU A 202 13.86 15.70 -14.22
C LEU A 202 12.68 16.63 -14.49
N LYS A 203 12.97 17.91 -14.78
CA LYS A 203 11.93 18.86 -15.17
C LYS A 203 11.63 18.74 -16.67
N VAL A 204 10.37 18.49 -17.01
CA VAL A 204 9.87 18.44 -18.39
C VAL A 204 8.70 19.40 -18.50
N SER A 205 8.91 20.55 -19.14
CA SER A 205 7.93 21.64 -19.15
C SER A 205 7.58 22.09 -17.72
N ASN A 206 6.34 21.92 -17.29
CA ASN A 206 5.84 22.20 -15.95
C ASN A 206 5.62 20.93 -15.09
N PHE A 207 6.20 19.81 -15.50
CA PHE A 207 6.17 18.55 -14.75
C PHE A 207 7.54 18.22 -14.17
N TYR A 208 7.51 17.53 -13.05
CA TYR A 208 8.66 17.00 -12.33
C TYR A 208 8.55 15.48 -12.25
N ILE A 209 9.57 14.78 -12.74
CA ILE A 209 9.59 13.33 -12.91
C ILE A 209 10.72 12.74 -12.09
N PRO A 210 10.49 11.70 -11.26
CA PRO A 210 11.55 11.04 -10.52
C PRO A 210 12.48 10.26 -11.46
N THR A 211 13.77 10.25 -11.12
CA THR A 211 14.79 9.47 -11.83
C THR A 211 15.58 8.56 -10.88
N THR A 212 15.32 8.69 -9.59
CA THR A 212 15.99 7.94 -8.52
C THR A 212 14.99 7.16 -7.66
N VAL A 213 15.47 6.17 -6.93
CA VAL A 213 14.64 5.41 -5.97
C VAL A 213 13.96 6.36 -4.96
N GLU A 214 14.71 7.33 -4.44
CA GLU A 214 14.15 8.27 -3.46
C GLU A 214 13.10 9.20 -4.08
N GLY A 215 13.27 9.57 -5.33
CA GLY A 215 12.25 10.31 -6.06
C GLY A 215 10.94 9.54 -6.21
N TYR A 216 11.00 8.26 -6.60
CA TYR A 216 9.80 7.40 -6.65
C TYR A 216 9.20 7.16 -5.27
N ARG A 217 10.03 6.93 -4.24
CA ARG A 217 9.56 6.81 -2.85
C ARG A 217 8.81 8.05 -2.39
N ALA A 218 9.29 9.25 -2.76
CA ALA A 218 8.60 10.50 -2.42
C ALA A 218 7.21 10.55 -3.05
N VAL A 219 7.05 10.17 -4.31
CA VAL A 219 5.74 10.10 -4.98
C VAL A 219 4.84 9.07 -4.30
N TRP A 220 5.33 7.84 -4.05
CA TRP A 220 4.56 6.82 -3.36
C TRP A 220 4.06 7.28 -1.99
N ARG A 221 4.93 7.89 -1.18
CA ARG A 221 4.53 8.45 0.13
C ARG A 221 3.42 9.49 -0.01
N GLY A 222 3.55 10.38 -0.98
CA GLY A 222 2.54 11.41 -1.23
C GLY A 222 1.16 10.81 -1.57
N TYR A 223 1.11 9.82 -2.45
CA TYR A 223 -0.13 9.13 -2.79
C TYR A 223 -0.74 8.38 -1.59
N LEU A 224 0.08 7.66 -0.85
CA LEU A 224 -0.37 6.84 0.28
C LEU A 224 -0.75 7.66 1.52
N GLN A 225 -0.50 8.96 1.55
CA GLN A 225 -1.01 9.86 2.58
C GLN A 225 -2.45 10.32 2.31
N ASN A 226 -3.03 10.02 1.15
CA ASN A 226 -4.44 10.32 0.89
C ASN A 226 -5.34 9.52 1.86
N PRO A 227 -6.21 10.18 2.65
CA PRO A 227 -6.96 9.52 3.71
C PRO A 227 -7.98 8.50 3.18
N ASP A 228 -8.65 8.79 2.06
CA ASP A 228 -9.66 7.89 1.49
C ASP A 228 -9.00 6.62 0.93
N LEU A 229 -7.79 6.74 0.34
CA LEU A 229 -6.99 5.59 -0.08
C LEU A 229 -6.49 4.77 1.11
N GLN A 230 -6.05 5.42 2.19
CA GLN A 230 -5.65 4.72 3.42
C GLN A 230 -6.81 3.93 4.02
N ASP A 231 -8.01 4.51 4.03
CA ASP A 231 -9.21 3.83 4.53
C ASP A 231 -9.56 2.61 3.68
N ALA A 232 -9.49 2.72 2.35
CA ALA A 232 -9.72 1.62 1.44
C ALA A 232 -8.68 0.50 1.59
N ARG A 233 -7.38 0.84 1.63
CA ARG A 233 -6.29 -0.12 1.83
C ARG A 233 -6.34 -0.82 3.20
N ALA A 234 -6.84 -0.13 4.21
CA ALA A 234 -7.05 -0.73 5.53
C ALA A 234 -8.32 -1.60 5.60
N ARG A 235 -9.23 -1.52 4.63
CA ARG A 235 -10.49 -2.25 4.61
C ARG A 235 -10.46 -3.51 3.75
N TRP A 236 -9.83 -3.47 2.58
CA TRP A 236 -9.79 -4.56 1.62
C TRP A 236 -8.37 -4.95 1.24
N PRO A 237 -8.11 -6.21 0.92
CA PRO A 237 -6.91 -6.58 0.18
C PRO A 237 -6.93 -5.93 -1.20
N PHE A 238 -5.77 -5.43 -1.63
CA PHE A 238 -5.54 -4.94 -2.97
C PHE A 238 -4.75 -5.97 -3.77
N VAL A 239 -5.22 -6.27 -4.95
CA VAL A 239 -4.49 -7.03 -5.98
C VAL A 239 -4.08 -6.02 -7.04
N CYS A 240 -2.81 -5.74 -7.15
CA CYS A 240 -2.30 -4.66 -7.98
C CYS A 240 -1.45 -5.17 -9.12
N MET A 241 -1.65 -4.61 -10.30
CA MET A 241 -0.71 -4.64 -11.40
C MET A 241 -0.20 -3.22 -11.67
N TRP A 242 0.84 -3.08 -12.44
CA TRP A 242 1.32 -1.77 -12.87
C TRP A 242 1.03 -1.51 -14.34
N ASP A 243 1.00 -0.20 -14.67
CA ASP A 243 0.93 0.31 -16.02
C ASP A 243 2.10 1.29 -16.26
N ASN A 244 2.02 2.19 -17.21
CA ASN A 244 3.14 3.04 -17.59
C ASN A 244 3.58 4.03 -16.51
N HIS A 245 2.67 4.62 -15.75
CA HIS A 245 2.97 5.65 -14.75
C HIS A 245 3.69 5.13 -13.49
N GLU A 246 3.71 3.84 -13.25
CA GLU A 246 4.59 3.27 -12.22
C GLU A 246 6.06 3.36 -12.59
N PHE A 247 6.36 3.55 -13.89
CA PHE A 247 7.71 3.79 -14.39
C PHE A 247 7.84 5.19 -14.99
N CYS A 248 7.18 5.45 -16.12
CA CYS A 248 7.39 6.69 -16.86
C CYS A 248 6.25 6.94 -17.85
N TRP A 249 5.68 8.10 -17.80
CA TRP A 249 4.57 8.68 -18.55
C TRP A 249 4.27 8.04 -19.92
N GLN A 250 5.27 8.06 -20.83
CA GLN A 250 5.16 7.46 -22.17
C GLN A 250 6.24 6.39 -22.39
N GLY A 251 6.86 5.93 -21.31
CA GLY A 251 7.93 4.95 -21.36
C GLY A 251 7.42 3.54 -21.65
N TRP A 252 8.27 2.76 -22.28
CA TRP A 252 8.03 1.32 -22.51
C TRP A 252 9.34 0.54 -22.38
N GLN A 253 9.24 -0.72 -22.00
CA GLN A 253 10.41 -1.56 -21.75
C GLN A 253 11.43 -0.85 -20.84
N SER A 254 12.53 -0.36 -21.39
CA SER A 254 13.59 0.36 -20.67
C SER A 254 13.89 1.73 -21.31
N ILE A 255 12.91 2.31 -21.98
CA ILE A 255 13.00 3.65 -22.58
C ILE A 255 12.24 4.63 -21.68
N LEU A 256 12.94 5.64 -21.19
CA LEU A 256 12.33 6.79 -20.54
C LEU A 256 11.84 7.73 -21.64
N LYS A 257 10.54 7.96 -21.67
CA LYS A 257 9.93 8.93 -22.58
C LYS A 257 8.98 9.84 -21.82
N ALA A 258 9.23 11.13 -21.90
CA ALA A 258 8.44 12.15 -21.25
C ALA A 258 8.43 13.42 -22.10
N GLY A 259 7.33 13.70 -22.79
CA GLY A 259 7.25 14.80 -23.76
C GLY A 259 8.32 14.69 -24.84
N PRO A 260 9.18 15.71 -25.03
CA PRO A 260 10.24 15.70 -26.03
C PRO A 260 11.46 14.84 -25.65
N ILE A 261 11.54 14.37 -24.42
CA ILE A 261 12.67 13.57 -23.94
C ILE A 261 12.41 12.11 -24.25
N GLU A 262 13.34 11.48 -24.96
CA GLU A 262 13.37 10.03 -25.20
C GLU A 262 14.81 9.54 -25.08
N GLN A 263 15.06 8.65 -24.14
CA GLN A 263 16.42 8.16 -23.86
C GLN A 263 16.39 6.79 -23.17
N PRO A 264 17.51 6.04 -23.16
CA PRO A 264 17.61 4.85 -22.34
C PRO A 264 17.31 5.15 -20.86
N GLY A 265 16.45 4.35 -20.25
CA GLY A 265 15.94 4.55 -18.90
C GLY A 265 16.04 3.33 -18.00
N GLN A 266 16.93 2.37 -18.30
CA GLN A 266 17.05 1.13 -17.53
C GLN A 266 17.29 1.37 -16.04
N THR A 267 18.16 2.32 -15.68
CA THR A 267 18.44 2.66 -14.28
C THR A 267 17.21 3.25 -13.59
N VAL A 268 16.48 4.12 -14.30
CA VAL A 268 15.22 4.71 -13.79
C VAL A 268 14.16 3.65 -13.58
N LYS A 269 14.04 2.71 -14.51
CA LYS A 269 13.09 1.59 -14.39
C LYS A 269 13.41 0.68 -13.21
N VAL A 270 14.69 0.41 -12.95
CA VAL A 270 15.12 -0.35 -11.76
C VAL A 270 14.74 0.40 -10.48
N ALA A 271 14.91 1.73 -10.46
CA ALA A 271 14.50 2.57 -9.32
C ALA A 271 12.98 2.53 -9.10
N ALA A 272 12.20 2.66 -10.18
CA ALA A 272 10.74 2.57 -10.16
C ALA A 272 10.26 1.20 -9.65
N ASN A 273 10.84 0.11 -10.17
CA ASN A 273 10.55 -1.25 -9.74
C ASN A 273 10.86 -1.46 -8.25
N GLN A 274 11.98 -0.95 -7.77
CA GLN A 274 12.32 -1.06 -6.35
C GLN A 274 11.26 -0.39 -5.49
N ALA A 275 10.87 0.85 -5.82
CA ALA A 275 9.83 1.57 -5.09
C ALA A 275 8.49 0.83 -5.15
N TRP A 276 8.09 0.31 -6.32
CA TRP A 276 6.88 -0.52 -6.44
C TRP A 276 6.88 -1.66 -5.42
N PHE A 277 7.95 -2.47 -5.39
CA PHE A 277 8.04 -3.62 -4.48
C PHE A 277 8.16 -3.23 -2.99
N GLU A 278 8.49 -1.98 -2.70
CA GLU A 278 8.48 -1.47 -1.33
C GLU A 278 7.08 -1.05 -0.87
N TYR A 279 6.22 -0.56 -1.78
CA TYR A 279 4.96 0.10 -1.41
C TYR A 279 3.67 -0.67 -1.74
N ILE A 280 3.78 -1.69 -2.62
CA ILE A 280 2.66 -2.58 -3.01
C ILE A 280 2.82 -3.99 -2.47
#